data_73e337ce08371516506f333595394aa1
#
_entry.id   73e337ce08371516506f333595394aa1
#
_cell.length_a   1.000
_cell.length_b   1.000
_cell.length_c   1.000
_cell.angle_alpha   90.00
_cell.angle_beta   90.00
_cell.angle_gamma   90.00
#
_symmetry.space_group_name_H-M   'P 1'
#
loop_
_entity.id
_entity.type
_entity.pdbx_description
1 polymer ?
#
loop_
_entity_poly.entity_id
_entity_poly.type
_entity_poly.pdbx_seq_one_letter_code
_entity_poly.pdbx_strand_id
1 'polypeptide(L)'
;MHAGLLRPDNADAPAIIEATRVAQEIADAPDVQQCISEVALLFDYQSDWMWRTLPQGRGLEYFNLIYDNYRALRGLGLSVDILSTEDDFSKHKLVVAPGLLYMSDDLKERLSKRDGPTVVGPRSGSSTENFGINRPLGPNLPNMNVTTTRVETLRPDMPIPLEGGGCVKGWSEALETSDTPFRIMANGDLAAVSEGNITYLGGWFDHEALTKVFNEICLKAEIKVIEMPEGLRRRATSNEMFWFNYGTTSVEVAGRTFPPQSVTRDVI
;
A
#
# COMPACT_ATOMS: atom_id res chain seq x y z
N MET A 1 -29.26 -20.61 -0.41
CA MET A 1 -28.75 -21.82 0.27
C MET A 1 -27.29 -21.59 0.52
N HIS A 2 -26.83 -21.60 1.76
CA HIS A 2 -25.42 -21.42 2.08
C HIS A 2 -24.67 -22.74 1.86
N ALA A 3 -23.49 -22.67 1.24
CA ALA A 3 -22.62 -23.82 1.12
C ALA A 3 -22.05 -24.17 2.51
N GLY A 4 -22.34 -25.34 3.00
CA GLY A 4 -21.83 -25.89 4.25
C GLY A 4 -20.96 -27.13 3.99
N LEU A 5 -20.26 -27.60 5.01
CA LEU A 5 -19.51 -28.86 4.95
C LEU A 5 -20.44 -30.08 4.96
N LEU A 6 -21.64 -29.90 5.49
CA LEU A 6 -22.70 -30.92 5.44
C LEU A 6 -23.89 -30.41 4.63
N ARG A 7 -24.57 -31.31 3.97
CA ARG A 7 -25.85 -31.07 3.30
C ARG A 7 -26.97 -30.97 4.35
N PRO A 8 -28.17 -30.46 3.99
CA PRO A 8 -29.31 -30.39 4.91
C PRO A 8 -29.78 -31.73 5.49
N ASP A 9 -29.45 -32.82 4.81
CA ASP A 9 -29.71 -34.19 5.25
C ASP A 9 -28.59 -34.79 6.10
N ASN A 10 -27.65 -33.98 6.57
CA ASN A 10 -26.43 -34.32 7.31
C ASN A 10 -25.45 -35.24 6.54
N ALA A 11 -25.64 -35.39 5.24
CA ALA A 11 -24.65 -36.07 4.39
C ALA A 11 -23.51 -35.11 4.04
N ASP A 12 -22.33 -35.65 3.72
CA ASP A 12 -21.15 -34.91 3.33
C ASP A 12 -21.41 -34.08 2.06
N ALA A 13 -21.07 -32.78 2.11
CA ALA A 13 -21.01 -31.94 0.93
C ALA A 13 -19.66 -32.16 0.20
N PRO A 14 -19.57 -31.91 -1.12
CA PRO A 14 -18.31 -32.08 -1.86
C PRO A 14 -17.11 -31.33 -1.26
N ALA A 15 -17.36 -30.23 -0.58
CA ALA A 15 -16.31 -29.41 0.06
C ALA A 15 -15.67 -30.07 1.30
N ILE A 16 -16.28 -31.12 1.89
CA ILE A 16 -15.77 -31.72 3.13
C ILE A 16 -14.43 -32.42 2.91
N ILE A 17 -14.22 -33.02 1.74
CA ILE A 17 -12.97 -33.71 1.40
C ILE A 17 -11.81 -32.72 1.45
N GLU A 18 -11.97 -31.56 0.80
CA GLU A 18 -10.96 -30.52 0.78
C GLU A 18 -10.75 -29.89 2.17
N ALA A 19 -11.84 -29.64 2.90
CA ALA A 19 -11.76 -29.11 4.26
C ALA A 19 -11.02 -30.06 5.21
N THR A 20 -11.26 -31.37 5.10
CA THR A 20 -10.58 -32.40 5.90
C THR A 20 -9.09 -32.45 5.55
N ARG A 21 -8.75 -32.40 4.25
CA ARG A 21 -7.36 -32.36 3.80
C ARG A 21 -6.63 -31.14 4.37
N VAL A 22 -7.23 -29.95 4.26
CA VAL A 22 -6.64 -28.71 4.77
C VAL A 22 -6.50 -28.75 6.30
N ALA A 23 -7.52 -29.26 7.02
CA ALA A 23 -7.46 -29.42 8.47
C ALA A 23 -6.29 -30.33 8.90
N GLN A 24 -6.06 -31.43 8.17
CA GLN A 24 -4.94 -32.33 8.43
C GLN A 24 -3.60 -31.66 8.12
N GLU A 25 -3.49 -30.94 6.99
CA GLU A 25 -2.27 -30.17 6.66
C GLU A 25 -1.93 -29.13 7.72
N ILE A 26 -2.94 -28.46 8.30
CA ILE A 26 -2.76 -27.51 9.38
C ILE A 26 -2.32 -28.22 10.68
N ALA A 27 -2.91 -29.36 11.00
CA ALA A 27 -2.56 -30.14 12.19
C ALA A 27 -1.13 -30.68 12.13
N ASP A 28 -0.66 -31.05 10.94
CA ASP A 28 0.68 -31.59 10.70
C ASP A 28 1.72 -30.47 10.46
N ALA A 29 1.28 -29.22 10.28
CA ALA A 29 2.19 -28.11 10.06
C ALA A 29 2.92 -27.74 11.36
N PRO A 30 4.21 -27.36 11.30
CA PRO A 30 4.88 -26.78 12.45
C PRO A 30 4.20 -25.48 12.89
N ASP A 31 4.34 -25.12 14.14
CA ASP A 31 3.83 -23.85 14.66
C ASP A 31 4.32 -22.69 13.79
N VAL A 32 3.37 -21.88 13.33
CA VAL A 32 3.69 -20.72 12.51
C VAL A 32 4.48 -19.72 13.35
N GLN A 33 5.71 -19.48 12.94
CA GLN A 33 6.56 -18.47 13.57
C GLN A 33 6.13 -17.06 13.19
N GLN A 34 6.71 -16.07 13.85
CA GLN A 34 6.39 -14.65 13.62
C GLN A 34 6.47 -14.32 12.13
N CYS A 35 5.43 -13.70 11.60
CA CYS A 35 5.46 -13.14 10.25
C CYS A 35 6.45 -11.98 10.18
N ILE A 36 7.21 -11.94 9.08
CA ILE A 36 8.14 -10.86 8.77
C ILE A 36 7.51 -10.00 7.67
N SER A 37 7.36 -8.71 7.94
CA SER A 37 6.88 -7.74 6.96
C SER A 37 7.90 -6.62 6.82
N GLU A 38 8.30 -6.35 5.59
CA GLU A 38 9.22 -5.27 5.27
C GLU A 38 8.53 -3.90 5.32
N VAL A 39 7.21 -3.90 5.11
CA VAL A 39 6.41 -2.69 4.92
C VAL A 39 5.31 -2.59 5.97
N ALA A 40 5.17 -1.40 6.58
CA ALA A 40 3.95 -0.97 7.26
C ALA A 40 3.13 -0.09 6.32
N LEU A 41 1.87 -0.43 6.10
CA LEU A 41 0.88 0.42 5.44
C LEU A 41 -0.07 0.95 6.50
N LEU A 42 -0.05 2.27 6.73
CA LEU A 42 -0.90 2.87 7.76
C LEU A 42 -2.32 3.07 7.25
N PHE A 43 -3.28 2.68 8.07
CA PHE A 43 -4.71 2.85 7.86
C PHE A 43 -5.33 3.54 9.07
N ASP A 44 -6.20 4.53 8.81
CA ASP A 44 -6.87 5.30 9.86
C ASP A 44 -8.36 5.49 9.56
N TYR A 45 -9.20 5.04 10.47
CA TYR A 45 -10.66 5.20 10.35
C TYR A 45 -11.12 6.67 10.42
N GLN A 46 -10.43 7.51 11.18
CA GLN A 46 -10.76 8.93 11.22
C GLN A 46 -10.55 9.57 9.84
N SER A 47 -9.46 9.24 9.17
CA SER A 47 -9.22 9.67 7.79
C SER A 47 -10.31 9.14 6.85
N ASP A 48 -10.73 7.86 6.96
CA ASP A 48 -11.83 7.32 6.15
C ASP A 48 -13.13 8.11 6.33
N TRP A 49 -13.49 8.45 7.57
CA TRP A 49 -14.67 9.26 7.86
C TRP A 49 -14.55 10.68 7.28
N MET A 50 -13.38 11.30 7.38
CA MET A 50 -13.10 12.61 6.80
C MET A 50 -13.21 12.59 5.27
N TRP A 51 -12.64 11.57 4.62
CA TRP A 51 -12.74 11.38 3.17
C TRP A 51 -14.20 11.22 2.71
N ARG A 52 -15.03 10.48 3.45
CA ARG A 52 -16.45 10.29 3.15
C ARG A 52 -17.26 11.56 3.36
N THR A 53 -16.89 12.38 4.34
CA THR A 53 -17.54 13.66 4.63
C THR A 53 -17.23 14.71 3.55
N LEU A 54 -16.00 14.74 3.04
CA LEU A 54 -15.52 15.66 2.02
C LEU A 54 -14.77 14.90 0.90
N PRO A 55 -15.45 14.09 0.09
CA PRO A 55 -14.80 13.26 -0.92
C PRO A 55 -14.13 14.08 -2.03
N GLN A 56 -14.65 15.29 -2.34
CA GLN A 56 -14.15 16.23 -3.34
C GLN A 56 -14.04 15.66 -4.77
N GLY A 57 -14.66 14.51 -5.02
CA GLY A 57 -14.72 13.89 -6.33
C GLY A 57 -15.43 12.55 -6.30
N ARG A 58 -15.99 12.16 -7.45
CA ARG A 58 -16.66 10.88 -7.59
C ARG A 58 -15.63 9.76 -7.60
N GLY A 59 -15.81 8.73 -6.74
CA GLY A 59 -14.94 7.54 -6.67
C GLY A 59 -13.63 7.79 -5.93
N LEU A 60 -13.44 8.96 -5.32
CA LEU A 60 -12.31 9.24 -4.44
C LEU A 60 -12.62 8.73 -3.03
N GLU A 61 -12.33 7.46 -2.81
CA GLU A 61 -12.56 6.77 -1.53
C GLU A 61 -11.22 6.39 -0.90
N TYR A 62 -11.08 6.66 0.39
CA TYR A 62 -9.84 6.38 1.12
C TYR A 62 -9.42 4.90 1.04
N PHE A 63 -10.39 3.99 1.18
CA PHE A 63 -10.13 2.56 1.08
C PHE A 63 -9.53 2.17 -0.28
N ASN A 64 -9.99 2.77 -1.39
CA ASN A 64 -9.45 2.52 -2.71
C ASN A 64 -8.01 3.03 -2.85
N LEU A 65 -7.68 4.17 -2.23
CA LEU A 65 -6.32 4.69 -2.19
C LEU A 65 -5.38 3.73 -1.42
N ILE A 66 -5.81 3.27 -0.26
CA ILE A 66 -5.08 2.26 0.54
C ILE A 66 -4.89 0.98 -0.27
N TYR A 67 -5.94 0.51 -0.92
CA TYR A 67 -5.90 -0.73 -1.71
C TYR A 67 -4.97 -0.62 -2.92
N ASP A 68 -4.96 0.51 -3.64
CA ASP A 68 -4.04 0.74 -4.75
C ASP A 68 -2.56 0.68 -4.28
N ASN A 69 -2.24 1.31 -3.14
CA ASN A 69 -0.91 1.23 -2.53
C ASN A 69 -0.57 -0.21 -2.10
N TYR A 70 -1.47 -0.88 -1.40
CA TYR A 70 -1.31 -2.28 -0.99
C TYR A 70 -1.06 -3.19 -2.20
N ARG A 71 -1.85 -3.04 -3.26
CA ARG A 71 -1.74 -3.85 -4.49
C ARG A 71 -0.38 -3.67 -5.17
N ALA A 72 0.12 -2.44 -5.26
CA ALA A 72 1.43 -2.14 -5.84
C ALA A 72 2.57 -2.78 -5.02
N LEU A 73 2.55 -2.64 -3.69
CA LEU A 73 3.52 -3.26 -2.79
C LEU A 73 3.50 -4.79 -2.88
N ARG A 74 2.31 -5.40 -2.90
CA ARG A 74 2.16 -6.85 -3.06
C ARG A 74 2.59 -7.35 -4.44
N GLY A 75 2.45 -6.52 -5.47
CA GLY A 75 2.97 -6.78 -6.82
C GLY A 75 4.50 -6.83 -6.88
N LEU A 76 5.19 -6.15 -5.96
CA LEU A 76 6.64 -6.21 -5.77
C LEU A 76 7.09 -7.35 -4.84
N GLY A 77 6.17 -8.25 -4.46
CA GLY A 77 6.48 -9.41 -3.61
C GLY A 77 6.76 -9.07 -2.15
N LEU A 78 6.46 -7.85 -1.71
CA LEU A 78 6.69 -7.42 -0.34
C LEU A 78 5.62 -7.96 0.61
N SER A 79 5.99 -8.30 1.82
CA SER A 79 5.07 -8.54 2.92
C SER A 79 4.66 -7.21 3.54
N VAL A 80 3.37 -7.03 3.78
CA VAL A 80 2.80 -5.77 4.24
C VAL A 80 1.96 -6.01 5.49
N ASP A 81 2.28 -5.30 6.57
CA ASP A 81 1.41 -5.19 7.75
C ASP A 81 0.55 -3.94 7.59
N ILE A 82 -0.76 -4.09 7.82
CA ILE A 82 -1.69 -2.95 7.89
C ILE A 82 -1.80 -2.56 9.35
N LEU A 83 -1.38 -1.35 9.66
CA LEU A 83 -1.26 -0.85 11.03
C LEU A 83 -2.09 0.41 11.23
N SER A 84 -2.56 0.60 12.46
CA SER A 84 -3.10 1.89 12.90
C SER A 84 -1.99 2.94 13.01
N THR A 85 -2.36 4.20 12.99
CA THR A 85 -1.44 5.32 13.26
C THR A 85 -0.85 5.31 14.67
N GLU A 86 -1.51 4.61 15.60
CA GLU A 86 -1.07 4.46 16.99
C GLU A 86 -0.07 3.29 17.19
N ASP A 87 -0.04 2.33 16.25
CA ASP A 87 0.82 1.16 16.36
C ASP A 87 2.30 1.51 16.18
N ASP A 88 3.18 0.64 16.69
CA ASP A 88 4.62 0.74 16.48
C ASP A 88 5.03 0.18 15.11
N PHE A 89 5.48 1.05 14.24
CA PHE A 89 6.01 0.72 12.91
C PHE A 89 7.54 0.88 12.81
N SER A 90 8.24 1.10 13.90
CA SER A 90 9.69 1.37 13.92
C SER A 90 10.55 0.25 13.31
N LYS A 91 10.10 -1.01 13.45
CA LYS A 91 10.78 -2.20 12.92
C LYS A 91 10.65 -2.41 11.41
N HIS A 92 9.72 -1.73 10.75
CA HIS A 92 9.50 -1.89 9.31
C HIS A 92 10.51 -1.08 8.51
N LYS A 93 11.01 -1.65 7.43
CA LYS A 93 12.00 -0.99 6.56
C LYS A 93 11.40 0.15 5.74
N LEU A 94 10.13 0.03 5.35
CA LEU A 94 9.37 1.06 4.61
C LEU A 94 8.05 1.31 5.33
N VAL A 95 7.66 2.57 5.48
CA VAL A 95 6.33 2.97 5.93
C VAL A 95 5.62 3.71 4.81
N VAL A 96 4.36 3.35 4.56
CA VAL A 96 3.51 3.99 3.57
C VAL A 96 2.25 4.50 4.28
N ALA A 97 2.05 5.81 4.24
CA ALA A 97 1.02 6.54 4.99
C ALA A 97 0.17 7.40 4.03
N PRO A 98 -0.63 6.80 3.14
CA PRO A 98 -1.38 7.53 2.14
C PRO A 98 -2.65 8.12 2.72
N GLY A 99 -2.97 9.35 2.35
CA GLY A 99 -4.29 9.94 2.56
C GLY A 99 -4.70 10.20 4.00
N LEU A 100 -3.75 10.31 4.93
CA LEU A 100 -4.00 10.66 6.33
C LEU A 100 -4.34 12.14 6.45
N LEU A 101 -5.61 12.52 6.31
CA LEU A 101 -6.05 13.92 6.31
C LEU A 101 -5.62 14.66 7.56
N TYR A 102 -5.80 14.05 8.71
CA TYR A 102 -5.26 14.51 9.98
C TYR A 102 -4.05 13.65 10.40
N MET A 103 -3.02 14.29 10.85
CA MET A 103 -1.85 13.66 11.48
C MET A 103 -1.52 14.40 12.76
N SER A 104 -1.49 13.68 13.88
CA SER A 104 -1.02 14.25 15.15
C SER A 104 0.44 14.65 15.06
N ASP A 105 0.90 15.55 15.92
CA ASP A 105 2.31 15.98 15.94
C ASP A 105 3.23 14.80 16.30
N ASP A 106 2.79 13.89 17.18
CA ASP A 106 3.49 12.65 17.49
C ASP A 106 3.67 11.76 16.25
N LEU A 107 2.60 11.53 15.48
CA LEU A 107 2.69 10.75 14.26
C LEU A 107 3.64 11.38 13.24
N LYS A 108 3.55 12.70 13.03
CA LYS A 108 4.46 13.43 12.12
C LYS A 108 5.92 13.27 12.56
N GLU A 109 6.18 13.37 13.86
CA GLU A 109 7.51 13.21 14.43
C GLU A 109 8.03 11.78 14.24
N ARG A 110 7.22 10.75 14.54
CA ARG A 110 7.57 9.34 14.33
C ARG A 110 7.86 9.03 12.86
N LEU A 111 7.05 9.53 11.92
CA LEU A 111 7.28 9.37 10.48
C LEU A 111 8.57 10.05 10.00
N SER A 112 8.92 11.20 10.57
CA SER A 112 10.06 12.00 10.14
C SER A 112 11.40 11.57 10.76
N LYS A 113 11.38 10.99 11.96
CA LYS A 113 12.59 10.60 12.70
C LYS A 113 13.05 9.16 12.46
N ARG A 114 12.27 8.35 11.78
CA ARG A 114 12.66 6.97 11.51
C ARG A 114 13.83 6.88 10.51
N ASP A 115 14.66 5.85 10.62
CA ASP A 115 15.83 5.68 9.76
C ASP A 115 15.48 5.20 8.34
N GLY A 116 14.35 4.51 8.16
CA GLY A 116 13.92 3.99 6.86
C GLY A 116 13.03 4.96 6.07
N PRO A 117 12.84 4.73 4.77
CA PRO A 117 11.99 5.56 3.92
C PRO A 117 10.53 5.57 4.37
N THR A 118 9.91 6.71 4.17
CA THR A 118 8.50 6.97 4.44
C THR A 118 7.85 7.57 3.20
N VAL A 119 6.73 7.01 2.75
CA VAL A 119 5.93 7.56 1.64
C VAL A 119 4.62 8.08 2.20
N VAL A 120 4.29 9.35 1.94
CA VAL A 120 3.11 10.04 2.44
C VAL A 120 2.35 10.67 1.27
N GLY A 121 1.07 10.94 1.44
CA GLY A 121 0.23 11.65 0.46
C GLY A 121 -0.77 10.73 -0.24
N PRO A 122 -1.60 11.25 -1.14
CA PRO A 122 -2.01 12.65 -1.25
C PRO A 122 -2.95 13.09 -0.12
N ARG A 123 -3.27 14.38 -0.02
CA ARG A 123 -4.16 15.00 0.97
C ARG A 123 -3.71 14.87 2.43
N SER A 124 -2.57 14.22 2.70
CA SER A 124 -2.09 14.01 4.07
C SER A 124 -1.76 15.34 4.75
N GLY A 125 -2.13 15.47 6.04
CA GLY A 125 -1.90 16.69 6.83
C GLY A 125 -2.73 17.91 6.40
N SER A 126 -3.73 17.75 5.54
CA SER A 126 -4.56 18.84 5.02
C SER A 126 -5.66 19.29 5.99
N SER A 127 -6.00 18.49 6.98
CA SER A 127 -7.09 18.75 7.93
C SER A 127 -6.59 18.81 9.37
N THR A 128 -7.27 19.59 10.20
CA THR A 128 -7.17 19.51 11.66
C THR A 128 -8.05 18.37 12.18
N GLU A 129 -7.86 17.98 13.45
CA GLU A 129 -8.67 16.96 14.13
C GLU A 129 -10.18 17.23 14.02
N ASN A 130 -10.58 18.50 14.03
CA ASN A 130 -11.97 18.93 13.99
C ASN A 130 -12.44 19.33 12.57
N PHE A 131 -11.90 18.69 11.52
CA PHE A 131 -12.26 18.92 10.11
C PHE A 131 -11.99 20.35 9.59
N GLY A 132 -11.22 21.16 10.32
CA GLY A 132 -10.74 22.46 9.82
C GLY A 132 -9.64 22.28 8.79
N ILE A 133 -9.38 23.31 7.99
CA ILE A 133 -8.25 23.38 7.08
C ILE A 133 -6.98 23.64 7.91
N ASN A 134 -5.97 22.79 7.74
CA ASN A 134 -4.69 22.97 8.41
C ASN A 134 -3.94 24.20 7.84
N ARG A 135 -3.22 24.91 8.70
CA ARG A 135 -2.43 26.08 8.29
C ARG A 135 -1.06 26.05 8.97
N PRO A 136 0.02 26.21 8.19
CA PRO A 136 0.09 26.35 6.73
C PRO A 136 -0.52 25.13 6.02
N LEU A 137 -0.82 25.28 4.70
CA LEU A 137 -1.38 24.19 3.91
C LEU A 137 -0.41 23.00 3.88
N GLY A 138 -0.98 21.78 3.95
CA GLY A 138 -0.23 20.54 4.12
C GLY A 138 0.83 20.22 3.07
N PRO A 139 1.63 19.17 3.30
CA PRO A 139 1.45 18.12 4.31
C PRO A 139 1.96 18.46 5.74
N ASN A 140 2.68 19.56 5.95
CA ASN A 140 3.18 20.00 7.27
C ASN A 140 3.99 18.92 8.01
N LEU A 141 4.86 18.23 7.27
CA LEU A 141 5.78 17.23 7.84
C LEU A 141 7.08 17.91 8.31
N PRO A 142 7.62 17.54 9.48
CA PRO A 142 8.93 18.00 9.90
C PRO A 142 9.98 17.69 8.84
N ASN A 143 10.92 18.61 8.65
CA ASN A 143 12.02 18.51 7.69
C ASN A 143 11.60 18.44 6.20
N MET A 144 10.35 18.77 5.87
CA MET A 144 9.88 18.83 4.50
C MET A 144 9.29 20.22 4.23
N ASN A 145 9.82 20.90 3.21
CA ASN A 145 9.38 22.25 2.83
C ASN A 145 8.51 22.20 1.58
N VAL A 146 7.33 21.60 1.71
CA VAL A 146 6.35 21.48 0.63
C VAL A 146 5.01 22.08 1.06
N THR A 147 4.39 22.84 0.15
CA THR A 147 3.05 23.42 0.34
C THR A 147 2.17 23.05 -0.83
N THR A 148 0.95 22.59 -0.54
CA THR A 148 -0.09 22.37 -1.54
C THR A 148 -0.85 23.66 -1.78
N THR A 149 -0.65 24.32 -2.91
CA THR A 149 -1.23 25.63 -3.20
C THR A 149 -2.58 25.55 -3.91
N ARG A 150 -2.80 24.48 -4.65
CA ARG A 150 -4.04 24.19 -5.38
C ARG A 150 -4.28 22.69 -5.46
N VAL A 151 -5.54 22.29 -5.53
CA VAL A 151 -5.96 20.92 -5.73
C VAL A 151 -6.90 20.80 -6.92
N GLU A 152 -6.85 19.68 -7.62
CA GLU A 152 -7.70 19.40 -8.77
C GLU A 152 -8.26 17.98 -8.68
N THR A 153 -9.58 17.87 -8.91
CA THR A 153 -10.22 16.60 -9.17
C THR A 153 -10.16 16.32 -10.66
N LEU A 154 -9.48 15.26 -11.04
CA LEU A 154 -9.33 14.88 -12.45
C LEU A 154 -10.51 14.02 -12.90
N ARG A 155 -10.98 14.26 -14.11
CA ARG A 155 -11.97 13.38 -14.76
C ARG A 155 -11.33 12.05 -15.09
N PRO A 156 -12.09 10.92 -15.04
CA PRO A 156 -11.55 9.58 -15.30
C PRO A 156 -10.87 9.43 -16.67
N ASP A 157 -11.35 10.18 -17.67
CA ASP A 157 -10.82 10.19 -19.05
C ASP A 157 -9.65 11.16 -19.27
N MET A 158 -9.22 11.88 -18.23
CA MET A 158 -8.15 12.88 -18.29
C MET A 158 -7.11 12.70 -17.18
N PRO A 159 -6.46 11.53 -17.07
CA PRO A 159 -5.31 11.38 -16.17
C PRO A 159 -4.14 12.23 -16.70
N ILE A 160 -3.27 12.67 -15.80
CA ILE A 160 -2.06 13.41 -16.17
C ILE A 160 -0.88 12.42 -16.23
N PRO A 161 -0.27 12.19 -17.40
CA PRO A 161 0.88 11.32 -17.52
C PRO A 161 2.07 11.81 -16.67
N LEU A 162 2.86 10.86 -16.16
CA LEU A 162 4.11 11.14 -15.47
C LEU A 162 5.30 10.92 -16.40
N GLU A 163 6.35 11.72 -16.25
CA GLU A 163 7.64 11.40 -16.83
C GLU A 163 8.14 10.05 -16.28
N GLY A 164 8.58 9.16 -17.14
CA GLY A 164 9.00 7.83 -16.78
C GLY A 164 7.88 6.78 -16.67
N GLY A 165 6.62 7.16 -16.96
CA GLY A 165 5.46 6.26 -17.11
C GLY A 165 4.53 6.19 -15.93
N GLY A 166 3.31 5.69 -16.17
CA GLY A 166 2.18 5.81 -15.28
C GLY A 166 1.54 7.19 -15.32
N CYS A 167 0.56 7.44 -14.47
CA CYS A 167 -0.16 8.70 -14.44
C CYS A 167 -0.69 9.05 -13.04
N VAL A 168 -1.04 10.32 -12.85
CA VAL A 168 -1.87 10.81 -11.76
C VAL A 168 -3.33 10.73 -12.22
N LYS A 169 -4.18 10.10 -11.44
CA LYS A 169 -5.62 9.92 -11.70
C LYS A 169 -6.46 10.50 -10.57
N GLY A 170 -7.65 10.94 -10.85
CA GLY A 170 -8.67 11.33 -9.86
C GLY A 170 -8.34 12.57 -9.02
N TRP A 171 -7.13 12.67 -8.45
CA TRP A 171 -6.71 13.76 -7.58
C TRP A 171 -5.28 14.19 -7.87
N SER A 172 -5.07 15.49 -7.99
CA SER A 172 -3.76 16.12 -8.20
C SER A 172 -3.61 17.37 -7.33
N GLU A 173 -2.41 17.57 -6.81
CA GLU A 173 -2.01 18.72 -5.98
C GLU A 173 -0.91 19.50 -6.68
N ALA A 174 -1.09 20.81 -6.77
CA ALA A 174 -0.03 21.70 -7.19
C ALA A 174 0.89 21.97 -6.01
N LEU A 175 2.12 21.49 -6.11
CA LEU A 175 3.14 21.55 -5.06
C LEU A 175 4.09 22.71 -5.30
N GLU A 176 4.33 23.52 -4.27
CA GLU A 176 5.42 24.49 -4.20
C GLU A 176 6.44 24.02 -3.15
N THR A 177 7.71 23.96 -3.54
CA THR A 177 8.75 23.43 -2.67
C THR A 177 10.15 23.93 -3.08
N SER A 178 11.07 23.93 -2.11
CA SER A 178 12.53 23.96 -2.35
C SER A 178 13.16 22.57 -2.24
N ASP A 179 12.39 21.55 -1.89
CA ASP A 179 12.85 20.17 -1.77
C ASP A 179 13.08 19.53 -3.15
N THR A 180 13.69 18.35 -3.18
CA THR A 180 14.07 17.69 -4.44
C THR A 180 12.86 17.12 -5.17
N PRO A 181 12.65 17.49 -6.46
CA PRO A 181 11.64 16.82 -7.28
C PRO A 181 11.90 15.31 -7.36
N PHE A 182 10.85 14.52 -7.11
CA PHE A 182 10.93 13.06 -7.19
C PHE A 182 10.18 12.49 -8.41
N ARG A 183 9.03 13.08 -8.74
CA ARG A 183 8.28 12.80 -9.98
C ARG A 183 7.73 14.10 -10.55
N ILE A 184 7.73 14.17 -11.88
CA ILE A 184 7.25 15.32 -12.64
C ILE A 184 6.13 14.84 -13.57
N MET A 185 5.09 15.62 -13.70
CA MET A 185 4.01 15.40 -14.68
C MET A 185 4.44 15.87 -16.07
N ALA A 186 3.85 15.30 -17.11
CA ALA A 186 4.18 15.66 -18.49
C ALA A 186 3.92 17.14 -18.84
N ASN A 187 3.14 17.85 -18.04
CA ASN A 187 2.92 19.30 -18.15
C ASN A 187 3.99 20.14 -17.42
N GLY A 188 4.98 19.50 -16.79
CA GLY A 188 6.07 20.13 -16.04
C GLY A 188 5.77 20.39 -14.57
N ASP A 189 4.56 20.12 -14.07
CA ASP A 189 4.19 20.28 -12.67
C ASP A 189 4.82 19.16 -11.81
N LEU A 190 5.08 19.47 -10.54
CA LEU A 190 5.58 18.48 -9.58
C LEU A 190 4.47 17.50 -9.18
N ALA A 191 4.73 16.21 -9.36
CA ALA A 191 3.83 15.15 -8.92
C ALA A 191 4.24 14.56 -7.57
N ALA A 192 5.54 14.56 -7.27
CA ALA A 192 6.07 14.10 -5.98
C ALA A 192 7.39 14.80 -5.66
N VAL A 193 7.65 14.94 -4.38
CA VAL A 193 8.88 15.55 -3.83
C VAL A 193 9.49 14.64 -2.78
N SER A 194 10.81 14.70 -2.60
CA SER A 194 11.52 13.88 -1.64
C SER A 194 12.53 14.70 -0.86
N GLU A 195 12.53 14.60 0.45
CA GLU A 195 13.52 15.23 1.33
C GLU A 195 13.86 14.29 2.48
N GLY A 196 15.17 14.08 2.69
CA GLY A 196 15.64 13.11 3.67
C GLY A 196 15.08 11.71 3.42
N ASN A 197 14.38 11.16 4.41
CA ASN A 197 13.74 9.86 4.34
C ASN A 197 12.25 9.90 3.90
N ILE A 198 11.69 11.09 3.64
CA ILE A 198 10.28 11.26 3.32
C ILE A 198 10.12 11.53 1.83
N THR A 199 9.15 10.84 1.21
CA THR A 199 8.64 11.12 -0.13
C THR A 199 7.16 11.45 -0.03
N TYR A 200 6.78 12.64 -0.50
CA TYR A 200 5.38 13.07 -0.58
C TYR A 200 4.85 12.92 -2.01
N LEU A 201 3.75 12.20 -2.16
CA LEU A 201 3.04 12.05 -3.42
C LEU A 201 1.89 13.05 -3.48
N GLY A 202 1.98 14.05 -4.35
CA GLY A 202 0.98 15.11 -4.52
C GLY A 202 -0.16 14.72 -5.45
N GLY A 203 -0.48 13.43 -5.54
CA GLY A 203 -1.58 12.97 -6.36
C GLY A 203 -1.92 11.51 -6.15
N TRP A 204 -3.05 11.09 -6.68
CA TRP A 204 -3.44 9.67 -6.71
C TRP A 204 -2.77 9.00 -7.91
N PHE A 205 -1.68 8.31 -7.66
CA PHE A 205 -0.91 7.60 -8.68
C PHE A 205 -1.61 6.31 -9.08
N ASP A 206 -1.54 5.96 -10.35
CA ASP A 206 -2.02 4.68 -10.85
C ASP A 206 -1.10 3.52 -10.42
N HIS A 207 -1.47 2.30 -10.77
CA HIS A 207 -0.73 1.11 -10.37
C HIS A 207 0.70 1.09 -10.93
N GLU A 208 0.90 1.52 -12.18
CA GLU A 208 2.22 1.57 -12.82
C GLU A 208 3.13 2.58 -12.11
N ALA A 209 2.62 3.79 -11.86
CA ALA A 209 3.37 4.84 -11.18
C ALA A 209 3.74 4.43 -9.74
N LEU A 210 2.79 3.87 -8.97
CA LEU A 210 3.05 3.37 -7.61
C LEU A 210 4.10 2.26 -7.60
N THR A 211 4.01 1.31 -8.54
CA THR A 211 4.99 0.22 -8.65
C THR A 211 6.39 0.76 -8.89
N LYS A 212 6.55 1.74 -9.80
CA LYS A 212 7.85 2.39 -10.08
C LYS A 212 8.38 3.16 -8.88
N VAL A 213 7.50 3.92 -8.20
CA VAL A 213 7.86 4.66 -6.97
C VAL A 213 8.37 3.71 -5.89
N PHE A 214 7.60 2.68 -5.57
CA PHE A 214 7.99 1.74 -4.52
C PHE A 214 9.22 0.92 -4.89
N ASN A 215 9.38 0.52 -6.15
CA ASN A 215 10.57 -0.18 -6.60
C ASN A 215 11.84 0.68 -6.41
N GLU A 216 11.80 1.96 -6.79
CA GLU A 216 12.93 2.88 -6.63
C GLU A 216 13.26 3.11 -5.14
N ILE A 217 12.24 3.32 -4.30
CA ILE A 217 12.43 3.53 -2.86
C ILE A 217 12.98 2.26 -2.21
N CYS A 218 12.46 1.09 -2.56
CA CYS A 218 12.95 -0.20 -2.06
C CYS A 218 14.41 -0.43 -2.47
N LEU A 219 14.79 -0.09 -3.71
CA LEU A 219 16.16 -0.22 -4.18
C LEU A 219 17.12 0.66 -3.37
N LYS A 220 16.75 1.92 -3.12
CA LYS A 220 17.55 2.84 -2.30
C LYS A 220 17.68 2.39 -0.84
N ALA A 221 16.66 1.72 -0.31
CA ALA A 221 16.60 1.19 1.05
C ALA A 221 17.12 -0.25 1.19
N GLU A 222 17.69 -0.82 0.13
CA GLU A 222 18.18 -2.21 0.08
C GLU A 222 17.11 -3.24 0.46
N ILE A 223 15.84 -2.94 0.15
CA ILE A 223 14.72 -3.86 0.31
C ILE A 223 14.62 -4.71 -0.96
N LYS A 224 14.75 -6.03 -0.80
CA LYS A 224 14.68 -6.96 -1.92
C LYS A 224 13.25 -7.08 -2.46
N VAL A 225 13.05 -6.71 -3.71
CA VAL A 225 11.79 -6.86 -4.43
C VAL A 225 11.86 -8.01 -5.44
N ILE A 226 10.72 -8.62 -5.72
CA ILE A 226 10.51 -9.58 -6.79
C ILE A 226 9.18 -9.25 -7.44
N GLU A 227 9.19 -8.87 -8.70
CA GLU A 227 7.97 -8.60 -9.43
C GLU A 227 7.11 -9.86 -9.51
N MET A 228 5.86 -9.76 -9.03
CA MET A 228 4.92 -10.86 -8.97
C MET A 228 3.98 -10.80 -10.16
N PRO A 229 3.83 -11.90 -10.92
CA PRO A 229 2.76 -12.02 -11.89
C PRO A 229 1.39 -11.83 -11.22
N GLU A 230 0.40 -11.47 -12.03
CA GLU A 230 -0.97 -11.38 -11.53
C GLU A 230 -1.42 -12.72 -10.94
N GLY A 231 -2.08 -12.67 -9.78
CA GLY A 231 -2.53 -13.85 -9.05
C GLY A 231 -1.49 -14.51 -8.14
N LEU A 232 -0.18 -14.30 -8.34
CA LEU A 232 0.84 -14.85 -7.45
C LEU A 232 1.17 -13.87 -6.33
N ARG A 233 1.22 -14.36 -5.10
CA ARG A 233 1.66 -13.60 -3.91
C ARG A 233 2.55 -14.46 -3.03
N ARG A 234 3.42 -13.81 -2.26
CA ARG A 234 4.26 -14.50 -1.26
C ARG A 234 4.11 -13.86 0.11
N ARG A 235 4.42 -14.64 1.16
CA ARG A 235 4.50 -14.19 2.54
C ARG A 235 5.63 -14.94 3.25
N ALA A 236 6.45 -14.20 3.99
CA ALA A 236 7.51 -14.77 4.79
C ALA A 236 7.11 -14.87 6.26
N THR A 237 7.55 -15.95 6.90
CA THR A 237 7.71 -16.06 8.36
C THR A 237 9.20 -16.10 8.67
N SER A 238 9.57 -16.27 9.94
CA SER A 238 10.97 -16.38 10.32
C SER A 238 11.67 -17.65 9.80
N ASN A 239 10.91 -18.67 9.41
CA ASN A 239 11.42 -19.98 9.00
C ASN A 239 10.85 -20.52 7.69
N GLU A 240 9.83 -19.88 7.11
CA GLU A 240 9.17 -20.35 5.91
C GLU A 240 8.81 -19.21 4.96
N MET A 241 8.79 -19.52 3.67
CA MET A 241 8.23 -18.67 2.61
C MET A 241 7.00 -19.37 2.01
N PHE A 242 5.86 -18.71 2.11
CA PHE A 242 4.62 -19.16 1.49
C PHE A 242 4.42 -18.45 0.16
N TRP A 243 4.00 -19.22 -0.85
CA TRP A 243 3.62 -18.75 -2.17
C TRP A 243 2.17 -19.15 -2.46
N PHE A 244 1.38 -18.18 -2.84
CA PHE A 244 -0.06 -18.36 -3.11
C PHE A 244 -0.32 -18.02 -4.57
N ASN A 245 -0.68 -19.01 -5.37
CA ASN A 245 -1.19 -18.77 -6.72
C ASN A 245 -2.71 -18.83 -6.69
N TYR A 246 -3.34 -17.67 -6.71
CA TYR A 246 -4.81 -17.51 -6.77
C TYR A 246 -5.36 -17.63 -8.20
N GLY A 247 -4.46 -17.62 -9.20
CA GLY A 247 -4.85 -17.70 -10.61
C GLY A 247 -5.32 -19.11 -11.01
N THR A 248 -5.97 -19.17 -12.15
CA THR A 248 -6.45 -20.43 -12.77
C THR A 248 -5.43 -21.09 -13.69
N THR A 249 -4.26 -20.46 -13.85
CA THR A 249 -3.15 -20.95 -14.68
C THR A 249 -1.88 -21.06 -13.87
N SER A 250 -0.96 -21.94 -14.31
CA SER A 250 0.39 -21.98 -13.76
C SER A 250 1.14 -20.69 -14.09
N VAL A 251 1.93 -20.21 -13.13
CA VAL A 251 2.80 -19.03 -13.31
C VAL A 251 4.24 -19.38 -12.97
N GLU A 252 5.19 -18.70 -13.62
CA GLU A 252 6.62 -18.90 -13.40
C GLU A 252 7.24 -17.59 -12.86
N VAL A 253 8.05 -17.73 -11.80
CA VAL A 253 8.82 -16.62 -11.20
C VAL A 253 10.16 -17.16 -10.73
N ALA A 254 11.23 -16.46 -11.07
CA ALA A 254 12.60 -16.77 -10.67
C ALA A 254 13.00 -18.23 -11.00
N GLY A 255 12.56 -18.74 -12.17
CA GLY A 255 12.85 -20.10 -12.63
C GLY A 255 12.06 -21.21 -11.94
N ARG A 256 10.99 -20.86 -11.24
CA ARG A 256 10.14 -21.78 -10.50
C ARG A 256 8.68 -21.67 -10.95
N THR A 257 8.02 -22.81 -11.15
CA THR A 257 6.61 -22.91 -11.57
C THR A 257 5.72 -23.13 -10.36
N PHE A 258 4.64 -22.36 -10.29
CA PHE A 258 3.59 -22.45 -9.27
C PHE A 258 2.28 -22.91 -9.93
N PRO A 259 1.75 -24.06 -9.54
CA PRO A 259 0.49 -24.59 -10.11
C PRO A 259 -0.68 -23.63 -9.86
N PRO A 260 -1.78 -23.74 -10.65
CA PRO A 260 -2.96 -22.94 -10.41
C PRO A 260 -3.60 -23.26 -9.07
N GLN A 261 -4.22 -22.27 -8.43
CA GLN A 261 -5.01 -22.43 -7.19
C GLN A 261 -4.26 -23.23 -6.12
N SER A 262 -3.00 -22.85 -5.87
CA SER A 262 -2.10 -23.62 -5.00
C SER A 262 -1.42 -22.78 -3.94
N VAL A 263 -1.04 -23.43 -2.85
CA VAL A 263 -0.12 -22.92 -1.84
C VAL A 263 1.13 -23.77 -1.84
N THR A 264 2.29 -23.14 -1.94
CA THR A 264 3.59 -23.80 -1.87
C THR A 264 4.39 -23.22 -0.71
N ARG A 265 5.08 -24.06 0.04
CA ARG A 265 5.92 -23.65 1.17
C ARG A 265 7.38 -24.02 0.91
N ASP A 266 8.27 -23.14 1.34
CA ASP A 266 9.70 -23.36 1.35
C ASP A 266 10.24 -23.08 2.75
N VAL A 267 11.12 -23.92 3.25
CA VAL A 267 11.91 -23.62 4.45
C VAL A 267 12.99 -22.62 4.06
N ILE A 268 13.17 -21.55 4.86
CA ILE A 268 14.15 -20.48 4.63
C ILE A 268 15.42 -20.77 5.43
#